data_f5eebdd2b9191415954508f1f33dd11b
#
_entry.id   f5eebdd2b9191415954508f1f33dd11b
#
_cell.length_a   1.000
_cell.length_b   1.000
_cell.length_c   1.000
_cell.angle_alpha   90.00
_cell.angle_beta   90.00
_cell.angle_gamma   90.00
#
_symmetry.space_group_name_H-M   'P 1'
#
loop_
_entity.id
_entity.type
_entity.pdbx_description
1 polymer ?
#
loop_
_entity_poly.entity_id
_entity_poly.type
_entity_poly.pdbx_seq_one_letter_code
_entity_poly.pdbx_strand_id
1 'polypeptide(L)'
;MSDETKPQAGDEALIPGHEADGIRELDNLLPRWWVWLFYMTIVFSVIYMAYYHVFNAGDLQTEEYHKEASRGEAIKSASLAKFESNLEALKPESTQTILSEGQQVFTQMCAPCHRPDGGGLVGPNLTDDYWIHGAEYTDNLKTIVNGVPEKGMVSWRGVLKPAQIQAVASYIYTLRGTTPPNPKPPENQAPAATGPSEFE
;
A
#
# COMPACT_ATOMS: atom_id res chain seq x y z
N MET A 1 -14.79 -66.39 31.11
CA MET A 1 -14.55 -65.94 29.71
C MET A 1 -15.91 -65.56 29.17
N SER A 2 -16.26 -64.30 29.29
CA SER A 2 -17.50 -63.70 28.78
C SER A 2 -17.27 -63.37 27.31
N ASP A 3 -17.96 -64.07 26.47
CA ASP A 3 -18.03 -63.86 25.04
C ASP A 3 -18.74 -62.52 24.80
N GLU A 4 -17.94 -61.46 24.54
CA GLU A 4 -18.45 -60.18 24.07
C GLU A 4 -18.85 -60.33 22.61
N THR A 5 -20.08 -60.81 22.39
CA THR A 5 -20.69 -60.83 21.09
C THR A 5 -20.75 -59.42 20.49
N LYS A 6 -19.90 -59.19 19.50
CA LYS A 6 -19.89 -58.01 18.69
C LYS A 6 -21.28 -57.80 18.08
N PRO A 7 -21.99 -56.68 18.25
CA PRO A 7 -23.32 -56.48 17.67
C PRO A 7 -23.27 -56.66 16.17
N GLN A 8 -24.18 -57.48 15.63
CA GLN A 8 -24.32 -57.68 14.20
C GLN A 8 -24.87 -56.39 13.57
N ALA A 9 -24.43 -56.09 12.33
CA ALA A 9 -24.94 -54.99 11.51
C ALA A 9 -26.45 -55.13 11.30
N GLY A 10 -27.28 -54.53 12.14
CA GLY A 10 -28.74 -54.59 12.17
C GLY A 10 -29.36 -54.30 13.50
N ASP A 11 -28.58 -54.42 14.62
CA ASP A 11 -29.00 -54.11 15.99
C ASP A 11 -28.65 -52.69 16.45
N GLU A 12 -28.22 -51.85 15.51
CA GLU A 12 -27.92 -50.43 15.83
C GLU A 12 -29.22 -49.71 16.17
N ALA A 13 -29.28 -49.12 17.38
CA ALA A 13 -30.45 -48.35 17.81
C ALA A 13 -30.66 -47.15 16.91
N LEU A 14 -31.84 -47.05 16.28
CA LEU A 14 -32.26 -45.91 15.51
C LEU A 14 -32.85 -44.84 16.40
N ILE A 15 -32.57 -43.57 16.16
CA ILE A 15 -33.19 -42.45 16.86
C ILE A 15 -34.67 -42.32 16.48
N PRO A 16 -35.63 -42.50 17.41
CA PRO A 16 -37.06 -42.40 17.06
C PRO A 16 -37.44 -41.01 16.58
N GLY A 17 -38.15 -40.95 15.44
CA GLY A 17 -38.62 -39.67 14.88
C GLY A 17 -37.62 -38.87 14.05
N HIS A 18 -36.41 -39.39 13.89
CA HIS A 18 -35.37 -38.78 13.06
C HIS A 18 -35.30 -39.56 11.73
N GLU A 19 -36.25 -39.29 10.84
CA GLU A 19 -36.25 -39.79 9.49
C GLU A 19 -36.51 -38.64 8.52
N ALA A 20 -35.61 -38.42 7.57
CA ALA A 20 -35.73 -37.44 6.49
C ALA A 20 -35.39 -38.12 5.17
N ASP A 21 -36.27 -38.02 4.16
CA ASP A 21 -36.09 -38.58 2.80
C ASP A 21 -35.78 -40.08 2.77
N GLY A 22 -36.36 -40.87 3.74
CA GLY A 22 -36.12 -42.31 3.86
C GLY A 22 -34.81 -42.70 4.51
N ILE A 23 -34.02 -41.73 5.00
CA ILE A 23 -32.78 -41.93 5.71
C ILE A 23 -33.07 -41.90 7.21
N ARG A 24 -32.65 -42.93 7.93
CA ARG A 24 -32.76 -43.03 9.38
C ARG A 24 -31.41 -42.82 10.02
N GLU A 25 -31.41 -42.06 11.12
CA GLU A 25 -30.20 -41.77 11.90
C GLU A 25 -29.97 -42.88 12.91
N LEU A 26 -28.70 -43.30 13.05
CA LEU A 26 -28.24 -44.28 14.04
C LEU A 26 -27.84 -43.56 15.34
N ASP A 27 -28.28 -44.12 16.46
CA ASP A 27 -27.87 -43.63 17.81
C ASP A 27 -26.47 -44.11 18.18
N ASN A 28 -25.47 -43.51 17.56
CA ASN A 28 -24.06 -43.82 17.80
C ASN A 28 -23.48 -42.93 18.90
N LEU A 29 -22.78 -43.56 19.84
CA LEU A 29 -22.02 -42.82 20.83
C LEU A 29 -20.95 -41.95 20.15
N LEU A 30 -20.88 -40.71 20.56
CA LEU A 30 -19.85 -39.78 20.07
C LEU A 30 -18.45 -40.29 20.39
N PRO A 31 -17.48 -40.19 19.48
CA PRO A 31 -16.10 -40.55 19.73
C PRO A 31 -15.55 -39.83 20.99
N ARG A 32 -14.88 -40.55 21.87
CA ARG A 32 -14.37 -40.01 23.15
C ARG A 32 -13.44 -38.79 22.93
N TRP A 33 -12.62 -38.85 21.88
CA TRP A 33 -11.73 -37.72 21.53
C TRP A 33 -12.51 -36.45 21.16
N TRP A 34 -13.66 -36.59 20.47
CA TRP A 34 -14.54 -35.49 20.09
C TRP A 34 -15.18 -34.85 21.34
N VAL A 35 -15.69 -35.67 22.25
CA VAL A 35 -16.29 -35.21 23.52
C VAL A 35 -15.25 -34.45 24.36
N TRP A 36 -14.02 -34.95 24.44
CA TRP A 36 -12.93 -34.25 25.11
C TRP A 36 -12.59 -32.90 24.43
N LEU A 37 -12.52 -32.87 23.12
CA LEU A 37 -12.30 -31.64 22.36
C LEU A 37 -13.41 -30.62 22.65
N PHE A 38 -14.67 -31.07 22.68
CA PHE A 38 -15.82 -30.22 22.97
C PHE A 38 -15.70 -29.57 24.35
N TYR A 39 -15.41 -30.34 25.42
CA TYR A 39 -15.20 -29.75 26.73
C TYR A 39 -13.99 -28.83 26.81
N MET A 40 -12.92 -29.15 26.10
CA MET A 40 -11.74 -28.29 26.05
C MET A 40 -12.07 -26.93 25.38
N THR A 41 -12.89 -26.92 24.34
CA THR A 41 -13.34 -25.65 23.71
C THR A 41 -14.22 -24.84 24.64
N ILE A 42 -15.06 -25.46 25.45
CA ILE A 42 -15.86 -24.73 26.45
C ILE A 42 -14.94 -24.06 27.51
N VAL A 43 -13.99 -24.80 28.05
CA VAL A 43 -13.03 -24.24 29.02
C VAL A 43 -12.22 -23.09 28.37
N PHE A 44 -11.72 -23.30 27.15
CA PHE A 44 -11.02 -22.28 26.40
C PHE A 44 -11.90 -21.01 26.19
N SER A 45 -13.16 -21.20 25.82
CA SER A 45 -14.12 -20.10 25.59
C SER A 45 -14.31 -19.24 26.85
N VAL A 46 -14.42 -19.88 28.03
CA VAL A 46 -14.53 -19.16 29.31
C VAL A 46 -13.26 -18.35 29.62
N ILE A 47 -12.09 -18.97 29.43
CA ILE A 47 -10.80 -18.30 29.66
C ILE A 47 -10.62 -17.14 28.66
N TYR A 48 -10.93 -17.36 27.38
CA TYR A 48 -10.86 -16.36 26.35
C TYR A 48 -11.77 -15.16 26.66
N MET A 49 -13.02 -15.44 27.02
CA MET A 49 -13.98 -14.39 27.38
C MET A 49 -13.49 -13.59 28.60
N ALA A 50 -13.00 -14.25 29.64
CA ALA A 50 -12.45 -13.59 30.82
C ALA A 50 -11.25 -12.71 30.45
N TYR A 51 -10.31 -13.22 29.65
CA TYR A 51 -9.08 -12.53 29.29
C TYR A 51 -9.33 -11.27 28.44
N TYR A 52 -10.14 -11.40 27.38
CA TYR A 52 -10.34 -10.30 26.43
C TYR A 52 -11.51 -9.36 26.79
N HIS A 53 -12.57 -9.84 27.42
CA HIS A 53 -13.79 -9.05 27.62
C HIS A 53 -14.09 -8.67 29.07
N VAL A 54 -13.54 -9.42 30.07
CA VAL A 54 -13.75 -9.09 31.48
C VAL A 54 -12.55 -8.34 32.04
N PHE A 55 -11.35 -8.87 31.83
CA PHE A 55 -10.11 -8.28 32.37
C PHE A 55 -9.47 -7.28 31.39
N ASN A 56 -9.90 -7.23 30.13
CA ASN A 56 -9.30 -6.42 29.08
C ASN A 56 -7.76 -6.54 29.04
N ALA A 57 -7.25 -7.76 29.27
CA ALA A 57 -5.82 -8.03 29.37
C ALA A 57 -5.13 -8.11 27.99
N GLY A 58 -5.90 -8.31 26.94
CA GLY A 58 -5.43 -8.31 25.54
C GLY A 58 -6.18 -7.29 24.71
N ASP A 59 -5.51 -6.75 23.70
CA ASP A 59 -6.14 -5.86 22.72
C ASP A 59 -7.10 -6.67 21.84
N LEU A 60 -8.28 -6.14 21.62
CA LEU A 60 -9.20 -6.66 20.61
C LEU A 60 -8.70 -6.25 19.21
N GLN A 61 -9.10 -6.98 18.18
CA GLN A 61 -8.67 -6.75 16.80
C GLN A 61 -8.79 -5.29 16.34
N THR A 62 -9.82 -4.59 16.77
CA THR A 62 -10.01 -3.17 16.45
C THR A 62 -8.98 -2.28 17.12
N GLU A 63 -8.63 -2.55 18.38
CA GLU A 63 -7.63 -1.78 19.11
C GLU A 63 -6.22 -2.04 18.58
N GLU A 64 -5.91 -3.30 18.28
CA GLU A 64 -4.65 -3.69 17.63
C GLU A 64 -4.48 -2.97 16.29
N TYR A 65 -5.53 -2.98 15.45
CA TYR A 65 -5.53 -2.24 14.18
C TYR A 65 -5.27 -0.74 14.38
N HIS A 66 -5.93 -0.09 15.32
CA HIS A 66 -5.70 1.33 15.57
C HIS A 66 -4.29 1.64 16.06
N LYS A 67 -3.72 0.77 16.90
CA LYS A 67 -2.33 0.90 17.36
C LYS A 67 -1.34 0.72 16.22
N GLU A 68 -1.56 -0.28 15.36
CA GLU A 68 -0.71 -0.50 14.18
C GLU A 68 -0.85 0.61 13.15
N ALA A 69 -2.07 1.06 12.85
CA ALA A 69 -2.32 2.16 11.94
C ALA A 69 -1.64 3.44 12.41
N SER A 70 -1.79 3.79 13.69
CA SER A 70 -1.15 4.99 14.26
C SER A 70 0.38 4.90 14.24
N ARG A 71 0.94 3.71 14.50
CA ARG A 71 2.39 3.48 14.39
C ARG A 71 2.87 3.60 12.94
N GLY A 72 2.10 3.05 12.00
CA GLY A 72 2.39 3.18 10.56
C GLY A 72 2.40 4.62 10.10
N GLU A 73 1.40 5.42 10.49
CA GLU A 73 1.33 6.85 10.18
C GLU A 73 2.48 7.64 10.83
N ALA A 74 2.87 7.32 12.06
CA ALA A 74 4.01 7.95 12.72
C ALA A 74 5.33 7.67 11.98
N ILE A 75 5.56 6.43 11.54
CA ILE A 75 6.76 6.07 10.74
C ILE A 75 6.75 6.81 9.41
N LYS A 76 5.61 6.85 8.73
CA LYS A 76 5.44 7.53 7.44
C LYS A 76 5.69 9.02 7.57
N SER A 77 5.10 9.67 8.56
CA SER A 77 5.28 11.11 8.81
C SER A 77 6.72 11.46 9.19
N ALA A 78 7.37 10.64 10.02
CA ALA A 78 8.79 10.82 10.36
C ALA A 78 9.72 10.68 9.14
N SER A 79 9.45 9.71 8.27
CA SER A 79 10.18 9.51 7.02
C SER A 79 10.03 10.69 6.06
N LEU A 80 8.82 11.21 5.92
CA LEU A 80 8.54 12.39 5.11
C LEU A 80 9.20 13.63 5.68
N ALA A 81 9.09 13.88 6.98
CA ALA A 81 9.74 15.03 7.64
C ALA A 81 11.27 15.00 7.48
N LYS A 82 11.88 13.82 7.61
CA LYS A 82 13.31 13.63 7.34
C LYS A 82 13.68 13.92 5.90
N PHE A 83 12.87 13.46 4.95
CA PHE A 83 13.08 13.73 3.53
C PHE A 83 12.98 15.23 3.24
N GLU A 84 11.92 15.89 3.73
CA GLU A 84 11.69 17.32 3.52
C GLU A 84 12.77 18.20 4.14
N SER A 85 13.29 17.83 5.29
CA SER A 85 14.42 18.57 5.92
C SER A 85 15.73 18.48 5.13
N ASN A 86 15.86 17.49 4.24
CA ASN A 86 17.06 17.29 3.44
C ASN A 86 16.88 17.65 1.95
N LEU A 87 15.72 18.17 1.55
CA LEU A 87 15.42 18.48 0.13
C LEU A 87 16.51 19.32 -0.55
N GLU A 88 17.03 20.32 0.15
CA GLU A 88 18.06 21.24 -0.38
C GLU A 88 19.43 20.57 -0.62
N ALA A 89 19.68 19.43 0.02
CA ALA A 89 20.92 18.66 -0.12
C ALA A 89 20.82 17.55 -1.16
N LEU A 90 19.61 17.26 -1.65
CA LEU A 90 19.39 16.20 -2.61
C LEU A 90 19.86 16.62 -4.00
N LYS A 91 20.51 15.68 -4.68
CA LYS A 91 20.96 15.84 -6.07
C LYS A 91 20.25 14.82 -6.97
N PRO A 92 20.13 15.11 -8.28
CA PRO A 92 19.60 14.14 -9.22
C PRO A 92 20.45 12.88 -9.24
N GLU A 93 19.78 11.74 -9.29
CA GLU A 93 20.40 10.42 -9.33
C GLU A 93 20.46 9.92 -10.78
N SER A 94 21.65 9.52 -11.23
CA SER A 94 21.86 9.05 -12.60
C SER A 94 21.92 7.53 -12.74
N THR A 95 21.78 6.79 -11.62
CA THR A 95 21.82 5.32 -11.63
C THR A 95 20.65 4.75 -12.44
N GLN A 96 20.93 3.87 -13.39
CA GLN A 96 19.93 3.28 -14.29
C GLN A 96 18.75 2.64 -13.55
N THR A 97 18.99 2.02 -12.39
CA THR A 97 17.94 1.40 -11.58
C THR A 97 16.97 2.47 -11.06
N ILE A 98 17.48 3.59 -10.55
CA ILE A 98 16.68 4.69 -10.02
C ILE A 98 15.93 5.40 -11.16
N LEU A 99 16.59 5.63 -12.28
CA LEU A 99 15.95 6.24 -13.45
C LEU A 99 14.82 5.34 -14.01
N SER A 100 15.01 4.02 -14.03
CA SER A 100 13.96 3.10 -14.46
C SER A 100 12.76 3.06 -13.50
N GLU A 101 12.99 3.13 -12.18
CA GLU A 101 11.93 3.28 -11.19
C GLU A 101 11.21 4.62 -11.37
N GLY A 102 11.97 5.71 -11.54
CA GLY A 102 11.42 7.04 -11.83
C GLY A 102 10.57 7.06 -13.08
N GLN A 103 11.00 6.42 -14.16
CA GLN A 103 10.24 6.28 -15.39
C GLN A 103 8.93 5.51 -15.20
N GLN A 104 8.94 4.44 -14.41
CA GLN A 104 7.73 3.69 -14.09
C GLN A 104 6.72 4.55 -13.32
N VAL A 105 7.17 5.25 -12.29
CA VAL A 105 6.32 6.17 -11.52
C VAL A 105 5.79 7.28 -12.42
N PHE A 106 6.65 7.87 -13.26
CA PHE A 106 6.26 8.92 -14.21
C PHE A 106 5.17 8.44 -15.16
N THR A 107 5.36 7.28 -15.76
CA THR A 107 4.42 6.71 -16.74
C THR A 107 3.05 6.44 -16.11
N GLN A 108 3.01 5.98 -14.87
CA GLN A 108 1.77 5.64 -14.19
C GLN A 108 1.04 6.86 -13.60
N MET A 109 1.79 7.82 -13.05
CA MET A 109 1.23 8.88 -12.22
C MET A 109 1.29 10.28 -12.86
N CYS A 110 2.29 10.56 -13.67
CA CYS A 110 2.55 11.89 -14.22
C CYS A 110 2.14 12.01 -15.70
N ALA A 111 2.37 10.95 -16.47
CA ALA A 111 2.13 10.92 -17.91
C ALA A 111 0.69 11.24 -18.34
N PRO A 112 -0.37 10.91 -17.58
CA PRO A 112 -1.73 11.32 -17.93
C PRO A 112 -1.90 12.84 -18.14
N CYS A 113 -1.12 13.66 -17.42
CA CYS A 113 -1.14 15.11 -17.55
C CYS A 113 0.05 15.67 -18.34
N HIS A 114 1.24 15.03 -18.21
CA HIS A 114 2.48 15.54 -18.82
C HIS A 114 2.91 14.80 -20.08
N ARG A 115 2.16 13.79 -20.53
CA ARG A 115 2.47 12.84 -21.60
C ARG A 115 3.64 11.90 -21.25
N PRO A 116 3.71 10.71 -21.86
CA PRO A 116 4.80 9.76 -21.62
C PRO A 116 6.20 10.27 -21.99
N ASP A 117 6.26 11.19 -22.95
CA ASP A 117 7.48 11.84 -23.45
C ASP A 117 7.81 13.16 -22.74
N GLY A 118 7.01 13.56 -21.75
CA GLY A 118 7.18 14.82 -21.01
C GLY A 118 6.77 16.08 -21.76
N GLY A 119 6.28 15.97 -23.01
CA GLY A 119 5.98 17.10 -23.88
C GLY A 119 4.77 17.97 -23.49
N GLY A 120 4.07 17.61 -22.40
CA GLY A 120 2.94 18.37 -21.87
C GLY A 120 1.60 18.09 -22.58
N LEU A 121 0.52 18.09 -21.80
CA LEU A 121 -0.87 17.99 -22.28
C LEU A 121 -1.75 18.92 -21.45
N VAL A 122 -2.37 18.44 -20.37
CA VAL A 122 -3.03 19.28 -19.36
C VAL A 122 -1.98 20.00 -18.54
N GLY A 123 -0.96 19.25 -18.08
CA GLY A 123 0.22 19.80 -17.41
C GLY A 123 1.18 20.48 -18.40
N PRO A 124 2.15 21.25 -17.89
CA PRO A 124 3.16 21.91 -18.70
C PRO A 124 4.11 20.91 -19.37
N ASN A 125 4.83 21.41 -20.38
CA ASN A 125 5.97 20.75 -20.98
C ASN A 125 7.10 20.65 -19.94
N LEU A 126 7.69 19.48 -19.78
CA LEU A 126 8.79 19.21 -18.84
C LEU A 126 10.13 19.05 -19.55
N THR A 127 10.14 19.21 -20.87
CA THR A 127 11.35 19.02 -21.70
C THR A 127 12.03 20.31 -22.09
N ASP A 128 11.33 21.45 -21.96
CA ASP A 128 11.85 22.77 -22.31
C ASP A 128 12.56 23.45 -21.12
N ASP A 129 13.12 24.63 -21.38
CA ASP A 129 13.82 25.45 -20.37
C ASP A 129 12.89 26.45 -19.65
N TYR A 130 11.57 26.35 -19.85
CA TYR A 130 10.58 27.29 -19.32
C TYR A 130 9.87 26.72 -18.10
N TRP A 131 10.54 26.73 -16.97
CA TRP A 131 10.06 26.16 -15.70
C TRP A 131 9.27 27.19 -14.89
N ILE A 132 8.02 26.89 -14.58
CA ILE A 132 7.08 27.81 -13.93
C ILE A 132 7.44 28.03 -12.44
N HIS A 133 7.88 26.95 -11.77
CA HIS A 133 8.11 26.92 -10.33
C HIS A 133 9.59 26.85 -9.93
N GLY A 134 10.49 27.20 -10.87
CA GLY A 134 11.94 27.11 -10.70
C GLY A 134 12.55 25.92 -11.42
N ALA A 135 13.79 26.06 -11.87
CA ALA A 135 14.48 25.10 -12.73
C ALA A 135 15.46 24.20 -11.97
N GLU A 136 15.71 24.50 -10.71
CA GLU A 136 16.59 23.69 -9.87
C GLU A 136 15.95 22.34 -9.56
N TYR A 137 16.79 21.34 -9.34
CA TYR A 137 16.29 20.02 -8.96
C TYR A 137 15.43 20.04 -7.69
N THR A 138 15.83 20.86 -6.74
CA THR A 138 15.10 21.07 -5.48
C THR A 138 13.74 21.71 -5.67
N ASP A 139 13.58 22.60 -6.66
CA ASP A 139 12.30 23.22 -7.00
C ASP A 139 11.34 22.18 -7.59
N ASN A 140 11.88 21.30 -8.44
CA ASN A 140 11.14 20.17 -9.00
C ASN A 140 10.67 19.23 -7.88
N LEU A 141 11.54 18.86 -6.93
CA LEU A 141 11.17 18.07 -5.76
C LEU A 141 10.06 18.74 -4.93
N LYS A 142 10.19 20.04 -4.64
CA LYS A 142 9.17 20.82 -3.90
C LYS A 142 7.84 20.84 -4.64
N THR A 143 7.86 21.00 -5.95
CA THR A 143 6.66 21.00 -6.79
C THR A 143 5.96 19.64 -6.76
N ILE A 144 6.70 18.55 -6.83
CA ILE A 144 6.13 17.20 -6.73
C ILE A 144 5.56 16.96 -5.33
N VAL A 145 6.31 17.32 -4.27
CA VAL A 145 5.87 17.11 -2.88
C VAL A 145 4.59 17.90 -2.57
N ASN A 146 4.55 19.18 -2.93
CA ASN A 146 3.46 20.07 -2.55
C ASN A 146 2.30 20.06 -3.55
N GLY A 147 2.57 19.70 -4.82
CA GLY A 147 1.63 19.89 -5.90
C GLY A 147 1.43 21.36 -6.25
N VAL A 148 0.51 21.61 -7.18
CA VAL A 148 0.02 22.94 -7.60
C VAL A 148 -1.50 22.85 -7.69
N PRO A 149 -2.22 22.80 -6.54
CA PRO A 149 -3.65 22.50 -6.50
C PRO A 149 -4.50 23.46 -7.33
N GLU A 150 -4.13 24.72 -7.37
CA GLU A 150 -4.80 25.77 -8.17
C GLU A 150 -4.70 25.54 -9.69
N LYS A 151 -3.74 24.71 -10.12
CA LYS A 151 -3.57 24.26 -11.53
C LYS A 151 -3.98 22.80 -11.76
N GLY A 152 -4.51 22.14 -10.71
CA GLY A 152 -4.96 20.76 -10.78
C GLY A 152 -3.87 19.70 -10.56
N MET A 153 -2.63 20.09 -10.27
CA MET A 153 -1.60 19.13 -9.88
C MET A 153 -1.73 18.79 -8.40
N VAL A 154 -2.04 17.54 -8.10
CA VAL A 154 -2.18 17.06 -6.72
C VAL A 154 -0.82 16.98 -6.01
N SER A 155 -0.83 17.11 -4.69
CA SER A 155 0.34 16.84 -3.86
C SER A 155 0.63 15.34 -3.83
N TRP A 156 1.86 14.97 -4.09
CA TRP A 156 2.33 13.58 -4.01
C TRP A 156 2.88 13.23 -2.62
N ARG A 157 2.83 14.18 -1.69
CA ARG A 157 3.16 13.97 -0.27
C ARG A 157 2.32 12.84 0.30
N GLY A 158 2.98 11.81 0.80
CA GLY A 158 2.29 10.67 1.42
C GLY A 158 1.60 9.70 0.46
N VAL A 159 1.51 10.00 -0.83
CA VAL A 159 1.09 9.08 -1.90
C VAL A 159 2.30 8.28 -2.39
N LEU A 160 3.37 8.98 -2.73
CA LEU A 160 4.64 8.39 -3.12
C LEU A 160 5.59 8.31 -1.90
N LYS A 161 6.42 7.28 -1.87
CA LYS A 161 7.52 7.18 -0.91
C LYS A 161 8.60 8.21 -1.23
N PRO A 162 9.39 8.70 -0.24
CA PRO A 162 10.50 9.62 -0.49
C PRO A 162 11.45 9.18 -1.61
N ALA A 163 11.84 7.91 -1.64
CA ALA A 163 12.69 7.36 -2.70
C ALA A 163 12.03 7.43 -4.09
N GLN A 164 10.71 7.21 -4.18
CA GLN A 164 9.97 7.32 -5.44
C GLN A 164 9.85 8.77 -5.92
N ILE A 165 9.70 9.72 -4.99
CA ILE A 165 9.70 11.15 -5.31
C ILE A 165 11.07 11.55 -5.87
N GLN A 166 12.16 11.12 -5.23
CA GLN A 166 13.51 11.36 -5.71
C GLN A 166 13.77 10.72 -7.07
N ALA A 167 13.34 9.47 -7.25
CA ALA A 167 13.50 8.74 -8.52
C ALA A 167 12.74 9.42 -9.66
N VAL A 168 11.46 9.78 -9.45
CA VAL A 168 10.67 10.45 -10.51
C VAL A 168 11.18 11.85 -10.80
N ALA A 169 11.63 12.61 -9.81
CA ALA A 169 12.25 13.91 -10.01
C ALA A 169 13.54 13.78 -10.82
N SER A 170 14.37 12.78 -10.52
CA SER A 170 15.59 12.49 -11.27
C SER A 170 15.30 12.10 -12.74
N TYR A 171 14.27 11.28 -12.96
CA TYR A 171 13.83 10.94 -14.30
C TYR A 171 13.33 12.18 -15.07
N ILE A 172 12.48 13.02 -14.46
CA ILE A 172 11.99 14.26 -15.07
C ILE A 172 13.17 15.17 -15.43
N TYR A 173 14.20 15.24 -14.57
CA TYR A 173 15.39 16.04 -14.85
C TYR A 173 16.13 15.56 -16.10
N THR A 174 16.08 14.26 -16.43
CA THR A 174 16.66 13.71 -17.67
C THR A 174 15.85 14.04 -18.92
N LEU A 175 14.58 14.42 -18.79
CA LEU A 175 13.74 14.81 -19.93
C LEU A 175 14.08 16.20 -20.45
N ARG A 176 14.70 17.02 -19.63
CA ARG A 176 15.09 18.39 -19.98
C ARG A 176 16.03 18.42 -21.18
N GLY A 177 15.73 19.29 -22.14
CA GLY A 177 16.49 19.41 -23.40
C GLY A 177 16.14 18.34 -24.44
N THR A 178 15.23 17.42 -24.17
CA THR A 178 14.71 16.50 -25.18
C THR A 178 13.66 17.19 -26.04
N THR A 179 13.47 16.71 -27.27
CA THR A 179 12.54 17.32 -28.25
C THR A 179 11.43 16.33 -28.62
N PRO A 180 10.36 16.23 -27.80
CA PRO A 180 9.23 15.38 -28.13
C PRO A 180 8.44 15.93 -29.33
N PRO A 181 7.68 15.08 -30.06
CA PRO A 181 6.86 15.53 -31.16
C PRO A 181 5.70 16.40 -30.67
N ASN A 182 5.48 17.58 -31.30
CA ASN A 182 4.39 18.50 -30.95
C ASN A 182 4.32 18.84 -29.46
N PRO A 183 5.38 19.41 -28.88
CA PRO A 183 5.37 19.74 -27.45
C PRO A 183 4.38 20.88 -27.18
N LYS A 184 3.81 20.92 -26.00
CA LYS A 184 2.99 22.05 -25.54
C LYS A 184 3.86 23.33 -25.54
N PRO A 185 3.37 24.46 -26.03
CA PRO A 185 4.12 25.71 -25.99
C PRO A 185 4.40 26.11 -24.53
N PRO A 186 5.52 26.82 -24.29
CA PRO A 186 5.87 27.31 -22.96
C PRO A 186 4.76 28.13 -22.31
N GLU A 187 4.42 27.85 -21.08
CA GLU A 187 3.44 28.61 -20.29
C GLU A 187 4.07 29.85 -19.62
N ASN A 188 5.37 29.83 -19.42
CA ASN A 188 6.15 30.96 -18.90
C ASN A 188 7.05 31.47 -20.02
N GLN A 189 7.04 32.79 -20.28
CA GLN A 189 7.82 33.40 -21.37
C GLN A 189 9.29 33.69 -21.03
N ALA A 190 9.68 33.53 -19.76
CA ALA A 190 11.08 33.71 -19.35
C ALA A 190 11.75 32.34 -19.23
N PRO A 191 12.86 32.06 -19.95
CA PRO A 191 13.64 30.85 -19.73
C PRO A 191 14.17 30.85 -18.31
N ALA A 192 14.12 29.70 -17.64
CA ALA A 192 14.72 29.52 -16.34
C ALA A 192 16.25 29.72 -16.46
N ALA A 193 16.86 30.38 -15.49
CA ALA A 193 18.30 30.48 -15.45
C ALA A 193 18.91 29.08 -15.53
N THR A 194 19.74 28.86 -16.56
CA THR A 194 20.45 27.61 -16.76
C THR A 194 21.46 27.43 -15.64
N GLY A 195 21.10 26.64 -14.61
CA GLY A 195 22.08 26.10 -13.69
C GLY A 195 23.02 25.16 -14.47
N PRO A 196 24.27 24.97 -14.03
CA PRO A 196 25.22 24.09 -14.69
C PRO A 196 24.65 22.68 -14.78
N SER A 197 24.89 22.02 -15.92
CA SER A 197 24.54 20.62 -16.13
C SER A 197 25.27 19.74 -15.09
N GLU A 198 24.60 19.37 -14.04
CA GLU A 198 25.19 18.58 -12.93
C GLU A 198 25.36 17.08 -13.27
N PHE A 199 25.34 16.73 -14.55
CA PHE A 199 25.71 15.39 -15.04
C PHE A 199 27.10 15.42 -15.69
N GLU A 200 28.14 15.57 -14.89
CA GLU A 200 29.51 15.14 -15.19
C GLU A 200 29.98 14.07 -14.19
#